data_14c73d5660fe7ca879f9b78ec395583d
#
_entry.id   14c73d5660fe7ca879f9b78ec395583d
#
_cell.length_a   1.000
_cell.length_b   1.000
_cell.length_c   1.000
_cell.angle_alpha   90.00
_cell.angle_beta   90.00
_cell.angle_gamma   90.00
#
_symmetry.space_group_name_H-M   'P 1'
#
loop_
_entity.id
_entity.type
_entity.pdbx_description
1 polymer ?
#
loop_
_entity_poly.entity_id
_entity_poly.type
_entity_poly.pdbx_seq_one_letter_code
_entity_poly.pdbx_strand_id
1 'polypeptide(L)'
;DEELLKLFNIPRKLLPDVRDCAADFGTTTLLGGAIPILGVAGDQQAATLGQACFDTGMMKSTYGTGCFALLNTGNTAVTSNNRLLTTIAYQLKGEPTYALEGSIFIAGAAVQWLRDGIGIIESAAQSGELALKADANQQVYMVPAFTGLGAPWWDAEARGALFGLTRNTGPAEIAKAALESVCYQTLDLLKAMQSDWQHSGQTVLRVDGGMSESDWTMQCLADILQTQVDRPEITETTALGAAWLAGSSAGVWPDREGFAKSWKVRKSYAPKMTIAEREVKVAGWSKAIQRVLQ
;
A
#
# COMPACT_ATOMS: atom_id res chain seq x y z
N ASP A 1 10.01 -11.41 22.88
CA ASP A 1 9.18 -11.56 24.09
C ASP A 1 9.33 -12.98 24.65
N GLU A 2 9.71 -13.10 25.93
CA GLU A 2 9.99 -14.39 26.57
C GLU A 2 8.74 -15.22 26.82
N GLU A 3 7.60 -14.58 27.04
CA GLU A 3 6.32 -15.29 27.22
C GLU A 3 5.86 -15.93 25.93
N LEU A 4 6.01 -15.21 24.79
CA LEU A 4 5.72 -15.76 23.48
C LEU A 4 6.67 -16.90 23.10
N LEU A 5 7.95 -16.79 23.39
CA LEU A 5 8.90 -17.88 23.17
C LEU A 5 8.51 -19.14 23.94
N LYS A 6 8.10 -18.97 25.19
CA LYS A 6 7.62 -20.09 26.02
C LYS A 6 6.31 -20.66 25.49
N LEU A 7 5.36 -19.78 25.09
CA LEU A 7 4.06 -20.19 24.54
C LEU A 7 4.22 -21.02 23.28
N PHE A 8 5.11 -20.62 22.37
CA PHE A 8 5.41 -21.31 21.11
C PHE A 8 6.47 -22.41 21.23
N ASN A 9 7.02 -22.62 22.43
CA ASN A 9 8.11 -23.58 22.67
C ASN A 9 9.34 -23.34 21.76
N ILE A 10 9.72 -22.09 21.57
CA ILE A 10 10.86 -21.67 20.75
C ILE A 10 12.04 -21.38 21.65
N PRO A 11 13.16 -22.14 21.57
CA PRO A 11 14.36 -21.84 22.34
C PRO A 11 14.96 -20.49 21.93
N ARG A 12 15.26 -19.60 22.89
CA ARG A 12 15.85 -18.28 22.66
C ARG A 12 17.09 -18.32 21.73
N LYS A 13 17.92 -19.35 21.86
CA LYS A 13 19.13 -19.52 21.05
C LYS A 13 18.92 -19.67 19.55
N LEU A 14 17.67 -19.91 19.10
CA LEU A 14 17.31 -19.99 17.68
C LEU A 14 17.03 -18.62 17.08
N LEU A 15 16.86 -17.59 17.90
CA LEU A 15 16.58 -16.25 17.40
C LEU A 15 17.88 -15.48 17.15
N PRO A 16 17.97 -14.73 16.04
CA PRO A 16 19.07 -13.81 15.81
C PRO A 16 19.02 -12.63 16.79
N ASP A 17 20.14 -11.92 16.87
CA ASP A 17 20.17 -10.62 17.54
C ASP A 17 19.35 -9.59 16.77
N VAL A 18 18.53 -8.82 17.48
CA VAL A 18 17.82 -7.68 16.91
C VAL A 18 18.77 -6.49 16.87
N ARG A 19 18.90 -5.88 15.68
CA ARG A 19 19.78 -4.74 15.44
C ARG A 19 19.02 -3.61 14.75
N ASP A 20 19.63 -2.44 14.70
CA ASP A 20 19.15 -1.35 13.83
C ASP A 20 19.08 -1.79 12.37
N CYS A 21 18.19 -1.18 11.59
CA CYS A 21 18.06 -1.51 10.15
C CYS A 21 19.36 -1.21 9.38
N ALA A 22 20.13 -0.22 9.82
CA ALA A 22 21.46 0.12 9.31
C ALA A 22 22.53 -0.29 10.35
N ALA A 23 23.05 -1.49 10.25
CA ALA A 23 24.04 -2.07 11.19
C ALA A 23 24.91 -3.11 10.47
N ASP A 24 25.94 -3.59 11.15
CA ASP A 24 26.78 -4.70 10.67
C ASP A 24 26.07 -6.04 10.90
N PHE A 25 25.67 -6.71 9.83
CA PHE A 25 25.06 -8.05 9.84
C PHE A 25 26.03 -9.14 9.38
N GLY A 26 27.32 -8.80 9.21
CA GLY A 26 28.35 -9.72 8.74
C GLY A 26 28.80 -9.45 7.30
N THR A 27 29.44 -10.44 6.69
CA THR A 27 30.08 -10.29 5.38
C THR A 27 29.71 -11.48 4.49
N THR A 28 29.43 -11.22 3.23
CA THR A 28 29.26 -12.26 2.20
C THR A 28 30.45 -12.29 1.25
N THR A 29 30.82 -13.49 0.77
CA THR A 29 31.84 -13.68 -0.26
C THR A 29 31.25 -14.20 -1.57
N LEU A 30 29.94 -14.37 -1.65
CA LEU A 30 29.26 -15.00 -2.79
C LEU A 30 29.31 -14.16 -4.07
N LEU A 31 29.60 -12.87 -3.98
CA LEU A 31 29.60 -11.93 -5.11
C LEU A 31 31.01 -11.50 -5.56
N GLY A 32 32.03 -12.32 -5.28
CA GLY A 32 33.39 -12.10 -5.80
C GLY A 32 34.28 -11.23 -4.92
N GLY A 33 33.96 -11.06 -3.64
CA GLY A 33 34.77 -10.31 -2.68
C GLY A 33 34.16 -10.35 -1.28
N ALA A 34 34.83 -9.85 -0.27
CA ALA A 34 34.30 -9.67 1.07
C ALA A 34 33.42 -8.42 1.10
N ILE A 35 32.11 -8.59 0.96
CA ILE A 35 31.12 -7.50 0.92
C ILE A 35 30.38 -7.46 2.25
N PRO A 36 30.46 -6.36 3.03
CA PRO A 36 29.71 -6.23 4.27
C PRO A 36 28.21 -6.11 4.00
N ILE A 37 27.39 -6.75 4.83
CA ILE A 37 25.93 -6.62 4.82
C ILE A 37 25.58 -5.56 5.86
N LEU A 38 25.19 -4.36 5.41
CA LEU A 38 25.04 -3.18 6.27
C LEU A 38 23.62 -2.64 6.35
N GLY A 39 22.67 -3.29 5.70
CA GLY A 39 21.26 -2.88 5.72
C GLY A 39 20.33 -4.09 5.66
N VAL A 40 19.37 -4.17 6.59
CA VAL A 40 18.32 -5.18 6.62
C VAL A 40 17.00 -4.53 7.03
N ALA A 41 15.95 -4.78 6.29
CA ALA A 41 14.59 -4.37 6.62
C ALA A 41 13.58 -5.34 5.99
N GLY A 42 12.38 -5.43 6.55
CA GLY A 42 11.27 -6.08 5.87
C GLY A 42 10.93 -5.32 4.57
N ASP A 43 10.32 -5.98 3.62
CA ASP A 43 10.03 -5.42 2.28
C ASP A 43 9.19 -4.13 2.36
N GLN A 44 8.15 -4.13 3.17
CA GLN A 44 7.27 -2.96 3.36
C GLN A 44 8.00 -1.81 4.07
N GLN A 45 8.85 -2.13 5.04
CA GLN A 45 9.68 -1.18 5.75
C GLN A 45 10.75 -0.58 4.83
N ALA A 46 11.40 -1.41 4.03
CA ALA A 46 12.36 -0.96 3.02
C ALA A 46 11.69 -0.04 1.99
N ALA A 47 10.48 -0.39 1.49
CA ALA A 47 9.72 0.47 0.60
C ALA A 47 9.36 1.83 1.23
N THR A 48 9.03 1.86 2.53
CA THR A 48 8.79 3.12 3.26
C THR A 48 10.03 4.03 3.25
N LEU A 49 11.21 3.45 3.47
CA LEU A 49 12.48 4.15 3.38
C LEU A 49 12.79 4.59 1.95
N GLY A 50 12.62 3.72 0.96
CA GLY A 50 12.86 4.02 -0.45
C GLY A 50 11.91 5.08 -1.02
N GLN A 51 10.72 5.18 -0.47
CA GLN A 51 9.79 6.29 -0.72
C GLN A 51 10.17 7.58 0.04
N ALA A 52 11.23 7.57 0.84
CA ALA A 52 11.60 8.67 1.71
C ALA A 52 10.43 9.16 2.59
N CYS A 53 9.58 8.24 3.06
CA CYS A 53 8.48 8.55 3.98
C CYS A 53 8.99 8.67 5.42
N PHE A 54 9.87 9.64 5.65
CA PHE A 54 10.55 9.83 6.93
C PHE A 54 9.79 10.69 7.92
N ASP A 55 8.93 11.57 7.43
CA ASP A 55 8.21 12.49 8.30
C ASP A 55 6.89 11.88 8.77
N THR A 56 6.54 12.23 9.99
CA THR A 56 5.27 11.84 10.60
C THR A 56 4.09 12.32 9.74
N GLY A 57 3.14 11.43 9.48
CA GLY A 57 1.99 11.70 8.60
C GLY A 57 2.21 11.33 7.12
N MET A 58 3.44 11.04 6.70
CA MET A 58 3.69 10.51 5.35
C MET A 58 3.22 9.07 5.26
N MET A 59 2.64 8.72 4.12
CA MET A 59 2.10 7.39 3.85
C MET A 59 2.66 6.86 2.53
N LYS A 60 3.13 5.61 2.55
CA LYS A 60 3.40 4.87 1.33
C LYS A 60 2.34 3.81 1.11
N SER A 61 2.07 3.46 -0.14
CA SER A 61 1.19 2.37 -0.51
C SER A 61 1.73 1.64 -1.73
N THR A 62 2.03 0.35 -1.55
CA THR A 62 2.57 -0.51 -2.60
C THR A 62 1.44 -1.34 -3.21
N TYR A 63 1.13 -1.10 -4.49
CA TYR A 63 0.06 -1.77 -5.23
C TYR A 63 0.63 -2.88 -6.11
N GLY A 64 0.76 -4.08 -5.53
CA GLY A 64 1.09 -5.33 -6.20
C GLY A 64 -0.14 -6.21 -6.44
N THR A 65 -0.03 -7.52 -6.20
CA THR A 65 -1.17 -8.47 -6.19
C THR A 65 -2.23 -8.03 -5.18
N GLY A 66 -1.81 -7.71 -3.95
CA GLY A 66 -2.55 -6.95 -2.96
C GLY A 66 -2.01 -5.52 -2.86
N CYS A 67 -2.42 -4.82 -1.80
CA CYS A 67 -1.86 -3.52 -1.47
C CYS A 67 -1.47 -3.48 0.01
N PHE A 68 -0.32 -2.89 0.28
CA PHE A 68 0.22 -2.70 1.64
C PHE A 68 0.53 -1.23 1.87
N ALA A 69 -0.18 -0.64 2.82
CA ALA A 69 -0.04 0.76 3.17
C ALA A 69 0.58 0.90 4.57
N LEU A 70 1.58 1.78 4.69
CA LEU A 70 2.20 2.18 5.95
C LEU A 70 2.08 3.69 6.12
N LEU A 71 1.50 4.10 7.24
CA LEU A 71 1.41 5.49 7.69
C LEU A 71 2.42 5.72 8.81
N ASN A 72 3.41 6.57 8.60
CA ASN A 72 4.43 6.91 9.58
C ASN A 72 3.80 7.68 10.76
N THR A 73 3.86 7.12 11.97
CA THR A 73 3.35 7.71 13.21
C THR A 73 4.45 8.33 14.09
N GLY A 74 5.68 8.38 13.59
CA GLY A 74 6.83 8.92 14.31
C GLY A 74 7.25 8.02 15.47
N ASN A 75 7.44 8.61 16.64
CA ASN A 75 7.85 7.89 17.85
C ASN A 75 6.66 7.31 18.66
N THR A 76 5.46 7.34 18.09
CA THR A 76 4.24 6.89 18.78
C THR A 76 3.80 5.53 18.25
N ALA A 77 3.87 4.50 19.11
CA ALA A 77 3.25 3.20 18.86
C ALA A 77 1.74 3.30 19.07
N VAL A 78 0.98 3.52 18.01
CA VAL A 78 -0.47 3.71 18.06
C VAL A 78 -1.15 2.36 18.21
N THR A 79 -1.97 2.18 19.25
CA THR A 79 -2.85 1.01 19.35
C THR A 79 -4.09 1.24 18.50
N SER A 80 -4.28 0.38 17.49
CA SER A 80 -5.42 0.50 16.58
C SER A 80 -6.71 -0.05 17.21
N ASN A 81 -7.80 0.72 17.09
CA ASN A 81 -9.16 0.29 17.36
C ASN A 81 -9.91 -0.16 16.09
N ASN A 82 -9.29 0.00 14.94
CA ASN A 82 -9.82 -0.35 13.62
C ASN A 82 -9.14 -1.58 13.00
N ARG A 83 -8.56 -2.45 13.83
CA ARG A 83 -7.91 -3.70 13.41
C ARG A 83 -6.73 -3.51 12.45
N LEU A 84 -6.05 -2.37 12.51
CA LEU A 84 -4.79 -2.15 11.82
C LEU A 84 -3.64 -2.72 12.64
N LEU A 85 -2.52 -2.99 11.98
CA LEU A 85 -1.31 -3.42 12.68
C LEU A 85 -0.50 -2.19 13.09
N THR A 86 0.10 -2.25 14.28
CA THR A 86 1.16 -1.33 14.68
C THR A 86 2.49 -2.03 14.46
N THR A 87 3.35 -1.41 13.69
CA THR A 87 4.66 -1.99 13.34
C THR A 87 5.78 -1.00 13.60
N ILE A 88 7.01 -1.49 13.73
CA ILE A 88 8.21 -0.67 13.64
C ILE A 88 8.48 -0.45 12.16
N ALA A 89 8.35 0.79 11.67
CA ALA A 89 8.68 1.14 10.30
C ALA A 89 10.19 0.99 10.04
N TYR A 90 11.01 1.45 10.97
CA TYR A 90 12.47 1.25 10.99
C TYR A 90 13.04 1.66 12.35
N GLN A 91 14.24 1.18 12.65
CA GLN A 91 15.03 1.66 13.78
C GLN A 91 16.41 2.09 13.28
N LEU A 92 16.82 3.30 13.59
CA LEU A 92 18.11 3.90 13.22
C LEU A 92 18.72 4.56 14.44
N LYS A 93 19.99 4.26 14.73
CA LYS A 93 20.75 4.79 15.88
C LYS A 93 20.05 4.55 17.23
N GLY A 94 19.39 3.39 17.35
CA GLY A 94 18.65 3.00 18.54
C GLY A 94 17.27 3.64 18.69
N GLU A 95 16.85 4.51 17.75
CA GLU A 95 15.57 5.20 17.79
C GLU A 95 14.56 4.54 16.86
N PRO A 96 13.47 3.93 17.38
CA PRO A 96 12.42 3.35 16.57
C PRO A 96 11.49 4.43 16.01
N THR A 97 11.10 4.25 14.75
CA THR A 97 9.98 4.96 14.13
C THR A 97 8.85 3.95 13.91
N TYR A 98 7.65 4.30 14.33
CA TYR A 98 6.48 3.43 14.21
C TYR A 98 5.62 3.78 13.00
N ALA A 99 4.79 2.82 12.60
CA ALA A 99 3.77 3.02 11.58
C ALA A 99 2.50 2.26 11.92
N LEU A 100 1.36 2.78 11.46
CA LEU A 100 0.15 1.99 11.26
C LEU A 100 0.24 1.30 9.90
N GLU A 101 -0.05 0.01 9.89
CA GLU A 101 -0.02 -0.83 8.70
C GLU A 101 -1.39 -1.43 8.42
N GLY A 102 -1.79 -1.42 7.17
CA GLY A 102 -2.97 -2.12 6.71
C GLY A 102 -2.77 -2.74 5.34
N SER A 103 -3.44 -3.86 5.12
CA SER A 103 -3.35 -4.63 3.88
C SER A 103 -4.69 -4.81 3.21
N ILE A 104 -4.70 -4.69 1.89
CA ILE A 104 -5.79 -5.01 0.98
C ILE A 104 -5.36 -6.29 0.24
N PHE A 105 -6.14 -7.37 0.35
CA PHE A 105 -5.74 -8.66 -0.21
C PHE A 105 -5.76 -8.67 -1.74
N ILE A 106 -6.73 -7.98 -2.32
CA ILE A 106 -6.96 -7.98 -3.77
C ILE A 106 -6.85 -6.55 -4.32
N ALA A 107 -5.73 -6.24 -4.96
CA ALA A 107 -5.50 -5.02 -5.73
C ALA A 107 -5.23 -5.38 -7.21
N GLY A 108 -3.99 -5.55 -7.61
CA GLY A 108 -3.64 -6.00 -8.96
C GLY A 108 -4.21 -7.37 -9.31
N ALA A 109 -4.50 -8.22 -8.30
CA ALA A 109 -5.19 -9.49 -8.52
C ALA A 109 -6.59 -9.32 -9.12
N ALA A 110 -7.29 -8.20 -8.89
CA ALA A 110 -8.55 -7.91 -9.58
C ALA A 110 -8.33 -7.76 -11.11
N VAL A 111 -7.26 -7.08 -11.51
CA VAL A 111 -6.88 -6.94 -12.93
C VAL A 111 -6.44 -8.26 -13.52
N GLN A 112 -5.68 -9.07 -12.77
CA GLN A 112 -5.33 -10.43 -13.19
C GLN A 112 -6.58 -11.30 -13.41
N TRP A 113 -7.57 -11.21 -12.52
CA TRP A 113 -8.83 -11.91 -12.69
C TRP A 113 -9.60 -11.46 -13.94
N LEU A 114 -9.61 -10.17 -14.29
CA LEU A 114 -10.21 -9.69 -15.54
C LEU A 114 -9.54 -10.33 -16.77
N ARG A 115 -8.22 -10.56 -16.71
CA ARG A 115 -7.43 -11.16 -17.79
C ARG A 115 -7.55 -12.68 -17.81
N ASP A 116 -7.21 -13.32 -16.70
CA ASP A 116 -7.00 -14.77 -16.62
C ASP A 116 -8.26 -15.55 -16.23
N GLY A 117 -9.15 -14.92 -15.45
CA GLY A 117 -10.37 -15.53 -14.94
C GLY A 117 -11.55 -15.40 -15.90
N ILE A 118 -11.84 -14.19 -16.40
CA ILE A 118 -13.00 -13.93 -17.27
C ILE A 118 -12.63 -13.48 -18.68
N GLY A 119 -11.36 -13.22 -18.97
CA GLY A 119 -10.85 -13.02 -20.32
C GLY A 119 -11.36 -11.76 -21.04
N ILE A 120 -11.71 -10.69 -20.30
CA ILE A 120 -12.23 -9.44 -20.92
C ILE A 120 -11.12 -8.44 -21.27
N ILE A 121 -9.89 -8.71 -20.87
CA ILE A 121 -8.68 -7.97 -21.26
C ILE A 121 -7.55 -8.95 -21.58
N GLU A 122 -6.60 -8.53 -22.42
CA GLU A 122 -5.43 -9.30 -22.78
C GLU A 122 -4.18 -8.89 -21.99
N SER A 123 -4.16 -7.64 -21.51
CA SER A 123 -3.07 -7.08 -20.70
C SER A 123 -3.59 -6.17 -19.61
N ALA A 124 -2.79 -5.98 -18.55
CA ALA A 124 -3.17 -5.08 -17.45
C ALA A 124 -3.41 -3.63 -17.93
N ALA A 125 -2.67 -3.17 -18.95
CA ALA A 125 -2.82 -1.82 -19.49
C ALA A 125 -4.22 -1.59 -20.10
N GLN A 126 -4.81 -2.60 -20.75
CA GLN A 126 -6.16 -2.51 -21.32
C GLN A 126 -7.25 -2.23 -20.28
N SER A 127 -7.04 -2.57 -19.00
CA SER A 127 -8.03 -2.30 -17.97
C SER A 127 -8.33 -0.80 -17.83
N GLY A 128 -7.31 0.06 -17.87
CA GLY A 128 -7.45 1.51 -17.83
C GLY A 128 -8.10 2.07 -19.11
N GLU A 129 -7.74 1.51 -20.28
CA GLU A 129 -8.34 1.90 -21.56
C GLU A 129 -9.84 1.56 -21.64
N LEU A 130 -10.23 0.40 -21.10
CA LEU A 130 -11.64 0.02 -20.99
C LEU A 130 -12.39 0.91 -20.00
N ALA A 131 -11.79 1.19 -18.84
CA ALA A 131 -12.40 2.04 -17.83
C ALA A 131 -12.73 3.46 -18.37
N LEU A 132 -11.91 3.99 -19.30
CA LEU A 132 -12.17 5.25 -19.99
C LEU A 132 -13.41 5.20 -20.91
N LYS A 133 -13.80 4.01 -21.40
CA LYS A 133 -14.96 3.82 -22.29
C LYS A 133 -16.24 3.51 -21.54
N ALA A 134 -16.17 3.29 -20.23
CA ALA A 134 -17.33 2.97 -19.41
C ALA A 134 -18.33 4.14 -19.37
N ASP A 135 -19.62 3.81 -19.44
CA ASP A 135 -20.69 4.79 -19.26
C ASP A 135 -20.64 5.40 -17.85
N ALA A 136 -20.47 6.72 -17.80
CA ALA A 136 -20.37 7.45 -16.54
C ALA A 136 -21.64 7.37 -15.67
N ASN A 137 -22.79 7.11 -16.29
CA ASN A 137 -24.09 7.02 -15.61
C ASN A 137 -24.31 5.65 -14.94
N GLN A 138 -23.55 4.62 -15.31
CA GLN A 138 -23.66 3.30 -14.70
C GLN A 138 -22.85 3.25 -13.39
N GLN A 139 -23.51 2.83 -12.32
CA GLN A 139 -22.93 2.67 -11.01
C GLN A 139 -22.72 1.17 -10.71
N VAL A 140 -21.69 0.60 -11.31
CA VAL A 140 -21.29 -0.79 -11.06
C VAL A 140 -20.18 -0.81 -10.00
N TYR A 141 -20.35 -1.65 -8.99
CA TYR A 141 -19.39 -1.82 -7.91
C TYR A 141 -18.92 -3.27 -7.85
N MET A 142 -17.61 -3.46 -7.74
CA MET A 142 -16.99 -4.76 -7.46
C MET A 142 -16.47 -4.76 -6.03
N VAL A 143 -16.86 -5.74 -5.23
CA VAL A 143 -16.20 -6.07 -3.97
C VAL A 143 -15.32 -7.29 -4.25
N PRO A 144 -13.98 -7.11 -4.35
CA PRO A 144 -13.09 -8.17 -4.82
C PRO A 144 -12.63 -9.09 -3.66
N ALA A 145 -13.57 -9.61 -2.87
CA ALA A 145 -13.26 -10.48 -1.74
C ALA A 145 -12.94 -11.92 -2.20
N PHE A 146 -12.00 -12.11 -3.15
CA PHE A 146 -11.68 -13.41 -3.73
C PHE A 146 -11.06 -14.38 -2.72
N THR A 147 -10.38 -13.86 -1.71
CA THR A 147 -9.76 -14.60 -0.60
C THR A 147 -10.18 -14.03 0.76
N GLY A 148 -11.41 -13.49 0.83
CA GLY A 148 -11.86 -12.70 1.96
C GLY A 148 -11.48 -11.23 1.84
N LEU A 149 -11.76 -10.46 2.88
CA LEU A 149 -11.45 -9.05 3.02
C LEU A 149 -10.35 -8.84 4.06
N GLY A 150 -9.36 -8.01 3.73
CA GLY A 150 -8.33 -7.56 4.66
C GLY A 150 -8.80 -6.41 5.56
N ALA A 151 -7.85 -5.60 6.02
CA ALA A 151 -8.14 -4.45 6.88
C ALA A 151 -9.06 -3.43 6.17
N PRO A 152 -9.97 -2.77 6.90
CA PRO A 152 -10.28 -2.92 8.33
C PRO A 152 -11.31 -4.02 8.63
N TRP A 153 -11.81 -4.72 7.61
CA TRP A 153 -12.95 -5.65 7.73
C TRP A 153 -12.57 -6.99 8.36
N TRP A 154 -11.45 -7.57 7.95
CA TRP A 154 -10.94 -8.88 8.40
C TRP A 154 -12.01 -9.98 8.40
N ASP A 155 -12.63 -10.16 7.24
CA ASP A 155 -13.64 -11.19 7.01
C ASP A 155 -13.10 -12.23 6.02
N ALA A 156 -12.70 -13.39 6.52
CA ALA A 156 -12.16 -14.49 5.73
C ALA A 156 -13.24 -15.23 4.92
N GLU A 157 -14.51 -15.13 5.34
CA GLU A 157 -15.64 -15.80 4.70
C GLU A 157 -16.30 -14.94 3.61
N ALA A 158 -16.03 -13.64 3.58
CA ALA A 158 -16.50 -12.76 2.51
C ALA A 158 -16.07 -13.29 1.14
N ARG A 159 -16.95 -13.16 0.15
CA ARG A 159 -16.64 -13.54 -1.24
C ARG A 159 -16.94 -12.41 -2.19
N GLY A 160 -16.22 -12.42 -3.34
CA GLY A 160 -16.35 -11.38 -4.35
C GLY A 160 -17.75 -11.26 -4.92
N ALA A 161 -18.20 -10.01 -5.18
CA ALA A 161 -19.51 -9.72 -5.75
C ALA A 161 -19.49 -8.51 -6.67
N LEU A 162 -20.40 -8.49 -7.63
CA LEU A 162 -20.69 -7.35 -8.50
C LEU A 162 -22.11 -6.84 -8.21
N PHE A 163 -22.24 -5.54 -8.05
CA PHE A 163 -23.53 -4.88 -7.78
C PHE A 163 -23.80 -3.79 -8.82
N GLY A 164 -25.07 -3.49 -9.07
CA GLY A 164 -25.48 -2.42 -9.98
C GLY A 164 -25.46 -2.81 -11.46
N LEU A 165 -25.47 -4.10 -11.78
CA LEU A 165 -25.52 -4.58 -13.18
C LEU A 165 -26.84 -4.22 -13.85
N THR A 166 -26.76 -3.77 -15.10
CA THR A 166 -27.88 -3.48 -16.00
C THR A 166 -27.71 -4.28 -17.30
N ARG A 167 -28.71 -4.21 -18.18
CA ARG A 167 -28.62 -4.83 -19.52
C ARG A 167 -27.49 -4.27 -20.38
N ASN A 168 -27.05 -3.05 -20.08
CA ASN A 168 -26.01 -2.32 -20.82
C ASN A 168 -24.63 -2.44 -20.17
N THR A 169 -24.51 -3.18 -19.06
CA THR A 169 -23.22 -3.40 -18.40
C THR A 169 -22.37 -4.34 -19.23
N GLY A 170 -21.20 -3.90 -19.61
CA GLY A 170 -20.26 -4.64 -20.42
C GLY A 170 -18.84 -4.70 -19.81
N PRO A 171 -17.85 -5.14 -20.59
CA PRO A 171 -16.45 -5.23 -20.14
C PRO A 171 -15.88 -3.91 -19.61
N ALA A 172 -16.30 -2.77 -20.17
CA ALA A 172 -15.81 -1.46 -19.77
C ALA A 172 -16.23 -1.11 -18.33
N GLU A 173 -17.49 -1.33 -17.99
CA GLU A 173 -18.05 -1.07 -16.66
C GLU A 173 -17.44 -2.03 -15.61
N ILE A 174 -17.24 -3.29 -15.98
CA ILE A 174 -16.62 -4.29 -15.11
C ILE A 174 -15.14 -3.94 -14.85
N ALA A 175 -14.38 -3.56 -15.88
CA ALA A 175 -13.00 -3.14 -15.73
C ALA A 175 -12.87 -1.88 -14.85
N LYS A 176 -13.74 -0.89 -15.07
CA LYS A 176 -13.83 0.31 -14.24
C LYS A 176 -14.13 -0.04 -12.78
N ALA A 177 -15.14 -0.89 -12.52
CA ALA A 177 -15.50 -1.31 -11.17
C ALA A 177 -14.35 -2.04 -10.46
N ALA A 178 -13.58 -2.86 -11.18
CA ALA A 178 -12.41 -3.54 -10.64
C ALA A 178 -11.30 -2.55 -10.23
N LEU A 179 -11.00 -1.56 -11.05
CA LEU A 179 -10.01 -0.52 -10.72
C LEU A 179 -10.49 0.40 -9.59
N GLU A 180 -11.75 0.83 -9.64
CA GLU A 180 -12.35 1.66 -8.58
C GLU A 180 -12.39 0.93 -7.23
N SER A 181 -12.57 -0.40 -7.22
CA SER A 181 -12.60 -1.19 -5.97
C SER A 181 -11.33 -1.06 -5.15
N VAL A 182 -10.17 -0.95 -5.80
CA VAL A 182 -8.88 -0.74 -5.14
C VAL A 182 -8.83 0.65 -4.49
N CYS A 183 -9.36 1.66 -5.17
CA CYS A 183 -9.41 3.03 -4.64
C CYS A 183 -10.34 3.13 -3.43
N TYR A 184 -11.49 2.46 -3.46
CA TYR A 184 -12.42 2.42 -2.32
C TYR A 184 -11.85 1.66 -1.12
N GLN A 185 -11.23 0.50 -1.32
CA GLN A 185 -10.57 -0.22 -0.24
C GLN A 185 -9.44 0.61 0.39
N THR A 186 -8.68 1.36 -0.43
CA THR A 186 -7.66 2.29 0.08
C THR A 186 -8.29 3.43 0.89
N LEU A 187 -9.47 3.93 0.48
CA LEU A 187 -10.21 4.94 1.26
C LEU A 187 -10.64 4.38 2.63
N ASP A 188 -11.16 3.15 2.66
CA ASP A 188 -11.58 2.51 3.91
C ASP A 188 -10.38 2.36 4.86
N LEU A 189 -9.24 1.95 4.31
CA LEU A 189 -7.99 1.82 5.05
C LEU A 189 -7.49 3.18 5.58
N LEU A 190 -7.48 4.21 4.75
CA LEU A 190 -7.07 5.57 5.14
C LEU A 190 -7.98 6.13 6.24
N LYS A 191 -9.31 5.93 6.13
CA LYS A 191 -10.26 6.34 7.18
C LYS A 191 -10.01 5.63 8.51
N ALA A 192 -9.71 4.33 8.47
CA ALA A 192 -9.35 3.58 9.66
C ALA A 192 -8.06 4.12 10.30
N MET A 193 -7.02 4.40 9.49
CA MET A 193 -5.78 5.00 9.97
C MET A 193 -6.00 6.39 10.59
N GLN A 194 -6.80 7.24 9.95
CA GLN A 194 -7.11 8.59 10.46
C GLN A 194 -7.97 8.56 11.72
N SER A 195 -8.83 7.56 11.87
CA SER A 195 -9.63 7.37 13.09
C SER A 195 -8.77 6.94 14.27
N ASP A 196 -7.78 6.09 14.05
CA ASP A 196 -6.88 5.60 15.09
C ASP A 196 -5.81 6.64 15.49
N TRP A 197 -5.40 7.45 14.53
CA TRP A 197 -4.34 8.41 14.74
C TRP A 197 -4.62 9.73 14.03
N GLN A 198 -5.01 10.73 14.83
CA GLN A 198 -5.28 12.08 14.35
C GLN A 198 -3.97 12.86 14.25
N HIS A 199 -3.61 13.24 13.06
CA HIS A 199 -2.49 14.11 12.77
C HIS A 199 -2.98 15.38 12.07
N SER A 200 -2.49 16.54 12.55
CA SER A 200 -2.90 17.86 12.02
C SER A 200 -2.28 18.19 10.66
N GLY A 201 -1.33 17.40 10.17
CA GLY A 201 -0.67 17.57 8.89
C GLY A 201 -1.44 17.00 7.72
N GLN A 202 -1.11 17.47 6.51
CA GLN A 202 -1.62 16.89 5.28
C GLN A 202 -0.93 15.53 5.04
N THR A 203 -1.70 14.47 4.86
CA THR A 203 -1.16 13.16 4.49
C THR A 203 -0.68 13.21 3.03
N VAL A 204 0.58 12.94 2.81
CA VAL A 204 1.15 12.73 1.46
C VAL A 204 1.14 11.24 1.17
N LEU A 205 0.45 10.84 0.10
CA LEU A 205 0.42 9.45 -0.34
C LEU A 205 1.43 9.23 -1.47
N ARG A 206 2.47 8.45 -1.20
CA ARG A 206 3.43 7.98 -2.20
C ARG A 206 3.11 6.56 -2.60
N VAL A 207 3.09 6.30 -3.90
CA VAL A 207 2.63 5.03 -4.46
C VAL A 207 3.72 4.34 -5.27
N ASP A 208 3.75 3.01 -5.21
CA ASP A 208 4.61 2.16 -6.02
C ASP A 208 3.94 0.81 -6.33
N GLY A 209 4.70 -0.11 -6.91
CA GLY A 209 4.19 -1.39 -7.38
C GLY A 209 3.57 -1.32 -8.78
N GLY A 210 3.36 -2.47 -9.39
CA GLY A 210 2.97 -2.56 -10.81
C GLY A 210 1.69 -1.82 -11.18
N MET A 211 0.70 -1.79 -10.28
CA MET A 211 -0.56 -1.11 -10.56
C MET A 211 -0.44 0.42 -10.52
N SER A 212 0.60 0.96 -9.88
CA SER A 212 0.87 2.41 -9.86
C SER A 212 1.20 2.97 -11.25
N GLU A 213 1.55 2.12 -12.21
CA GLU A 213 1.79 2.53 -13.59
C GLU A 213 0.50 2.94 -14.34
N SER A 214 -0.67 2.54 -13.87
CA SER A 214 -1.96 2.95 -14.43
C SER A 214 -2.29 4.40 -14.05
N ASP A 215 -2.16 5.31 -14.99
CA ASP A 215 -2.53 6.72 -14.79
C ASP A 215 -4.01 6.89 -14.42
N TRP A 216 -4.88 6.05 -15.02
CA TRP A 216 -6.32 6.06 -14.71
C TRP A 216 -6.57 5.72 -13.24
N THR A 217 -5.93 4.65 -12.76
CA THR A 217 -6.09 4.20 -11.37
C THR A 217 -5.54 5.24 -10.39
N MET A 218 -4.39 5.83 -10.67
CA MET A 218 -3.78 6.85 -9.80
C MET A 218 -4.59 8.13 -9.75
N GLN A 219 -5.20 8.55 -10.87
CA GLN A 219 -6.13 9.67 -10.86
C GLN A 219 -7.40 9.34 -10.07
N CYS A 220 -7.99 8.16 -10.28
CA CYS A 220 -9.15 7.70 -9.52
C CYS A 220 -8.83 7.64 -8.02
N LEU A 221 -7.65 7.17 -7.66
CA LEU A 221 -7.18 7.12 -6.28
C LEU A 221 -7.13 8.53 -5.66
N ALA A 222 -6.52 9.50 -6.35
CA ALA A 222 -6.49 10.89 -5.91
C ALA A 222 -7.90 11.46 -5.73
N ASP A 223 -8.80 11.19 -6.68
CA ASP A 223 -10.19 11.65 -6.68
C ASP A 223 -10.99 11.06 -5.50
N ILE A 224 -10.87 9.77 -5.26
CA ILE A 224 -11.61 9.07 -4.18
C ILE A 224 -11.04 9.43 -2.80
N LEU A 225 -9.73 9.55 -2.66
CA LEU A 225 -9.09 9.90 -1.39
C LEU A 225 -9.16 11.41 -1.09
N GLN A 226 -9.39 12.25 -2.10
CA GLN A 226 -9.29 13.72 -2.00
C GLN A 226 -7.93 14.18 -1.46
N THR A 227 -6.87 13.49 -1.89
CA THR A 227 -5.49 13.82 -1.54
C THR A 227 -4.59 13.68 -2.76
N GLN A 228 -3.45 14.36 -2.72
CA GLN A 228 -2.43 14.21 -3.75
C GLN A 228 -1.80 12.83 -3.67
N VAL A 229 -1.63 12.20 -4.84
CA VAL A 229 -0.96 10.91 -5.01
C VAL A 229 0.30 11.14 -5.84
N ASP A 230 1.45 10.76 -5.30
CA ASP A 230 2.75 10.95 -5.93
C ASP A 230 3.38 9.61 -6.32
N ARG A 231 3.66 9.46 -7.62
CA ARG A 231 4.41 8.33 -8.17
C ARG A 231 5.87 8.74 -8.38
N PRO A 232 6.85 8.02 -7.79
CA PRO A 232 8.26 8.36 -7.91
C PRO A 232 8.84 8.03 -9.29
N GLU A 233 10.01 8.58 -9.61
CA GLU A 233 10.79 8.18 -10.78
C GLU A 233 11.25 6.72 -10.69
N ILE A 234 11.68 6.29 -9.49
CA ILE A 234 12.12 4.91 -9.21
C ILE A 234 10.99 4.19 -8.48
N THR A 235 10.36 3.22 -9.13
CA THR A 235 9.24 2.45 -8.58
C THR A 235 9.67 1.19 -7.82
N GLU A 236 10.94 0.75 -7.95
CA GLU A 236 11.54 -0.33 -7.16
C GLU A 236 12.00 0.16 -5.78
N THR A 237 11.07 0.72 -5.03
CA THR A 237 11.33 1.42 -3.77
C THR A 237 11.83 0.50 -2.67
N THR A 238 11.42 -0.77 -2.66
CA THR A 238 11.93 -1.78 -1.72
C THR A 238 13.44 -1.96 -1.88
N ALA A 239 13.91 -2.18 -3.12
CA ALA A 239 15.34 -2.32 -3.40
C ALA A 239 16.10 -1.03 -3.09
N LEU A 240 15.51 0.12 -3.43
CA LEU A 240 16.09 1.43 -3.16
C LEU A 240 16.27 1.69 -1.66
N GLY A 241 15.28 1.35 -0.84
CA GLY A 241 15.34 1.51 0.61
C GLY A 241 16.39 0.62 1.26
N ALA A 242 16.46 -0.65 0.84
CA ALA A 242 17.50 -1.57 1.30
C ALA A 242 18.92 -1.08 0.90
N ALA A 243 19.06 -0.59 -0.34
CA ALA A 243 20.31 -0.02 -0.83
C ALA A 243 20.69 1.26 -0.07
N TRP A 244 19.71 2.12 0.26
CA TRP A 244 19.96 3.32 1.06
C TRP A 244 20.44 2.96 2.48
N LEU A 245 19.84 1.99 3.15
CA LEU A 245 20.30 1.53 4.48
C LEU A 245 21.76 1.10 4.44
N ALA A 246 22.12 0.26 3.49
CA ALA A 246 23.48 -0.23 3.33
C ALA A 246 24.45 0.91 2.94
N GLY A 247 24.08 1.73 1.96
CA GLY A 247 24.92 2.82 1.46
C GLY A 247 25.14 3.95 2.46
N SER A 248 24.13 4.30 3.24
CA SER A 248 24.25 5.30 4.31
C SER A 248 25.10 4.77 5.47
N SER A 249 24.97 3.51 5.84
CA SER A 249 25.79 2.85 6.84
C SER A 249 27.27 2.75 6.41
N ALA A 250 27.51 2.52 5.12
CA ALA A 250 28.85 2.51 4.53
C ALA A 250 29.44 3.92 4.30
N GLY A 251 28.67 4.98 4.50
CA GLY A 251 29.11 6.37 4.27
C GLY A 251 29.26 6.74 2.77
N VAL A 252 28.71 5.92 1.86
CA VAL A 252 28.78 6.18 0.40
C VAL A 252 27.48 6.77 -0.16
N TRP A 253 26.42 6.80 0.63
CA TRP A 253 25.16 7.46 0.30
C TRP A 253 24.83 8.54 1.34
N PRO A 254 24.00 9.54 0.97
CA PRO A 254 23.66 10.61 1.89
C PRO A 254 22.84 10.11 3.09
N ASP A 255 22.83 10.93 4.13
CA ASP A 255 21.96 10.73 5.28
C ASP A 255 20.46 10.85 4.89
N ARG A 256 19.59 10.71 5.88
CA ARG A 256 18.12 10.76 5.69
C ARG A 256 17.66 12.03 4.99
N GLU A 257 18.19 13.20 5.37
CA GLU A 257 17.79 14.47 4.75
C GLU A 257 18.27 14.59 3.31
N GLY A 258 19.51 14.21 3.06
CA GLY A 258 20.08 14.20 1.71
C GLY A 258 19.36 13.22 0.79
N PHE A 259 19.00 12.06 1.31
CA PHE A 259 18.22 11.07 0.54
C PHE A 259 16.80 11.59 0.26
N ALA A 260 16.11 12.16 1.24
CA ALA A 260 14.79 12.75 1.03
C ALA A 260 14.80 13.85 -0.04
N LYS A 261 15.84 14.68 -0.10
CA LYS A 261 16.03 15.71 -1.15
C LYS A 261 16.31 15.11 -2.53
N SER A 262 16.87 13.89 -2.60
CA SER A 262 17.14 13.21 -3.87
C SER A 262 15.92 12.47 -4.42
N TRP A 263 14.89 12.24 -3.60
CA TRP A 263 13.64 11.61 -4.03
C TRP A 263 12.91 12.51 -5.04
N LYS A 264 12.53 11.94 -6.19
CA LYS A 264 11.91 12.69 -7.27
C LYS A 264 10.57 12.12 -7.64
N VAL A 265 9.62 13.02 -7.85
CA VAL A 265 8.30 12.71 -8.39
C VAL A 265 8.38 12.56 -9.90
N ARG A 266 7.95 11.41 -10.43
CA ARG A 266 7.70 11.21 -11.88
C ARG A 266 6.37 11.83 -12.28
N LYS A 267 5.33 11.66 -11.47
CA LYS A 267 4.00 12.22 -11.72
C LYS A 267 3.20 12.38 -10.44
N SER A 268 2.55 13.54 -10.31
CA SER A 268 1.58 13.83 -9.26
C SER A 268 0.17 13.85 -9.83
N TYR A 269 -0.78 13.34 -9.04
CA TYR A 269 -2.20 13.32 -9.36
C TYR A 269 -2.93 14.10 -8.26
N ALA A 270 -3.50 15.23 -8.63
CA ALA A 270 -4.36 16.02 -7.75
C ALA A 270 -5.82 15.62 -7.96
N PRO A 271 -6.68 15.72 -6.93
CA PRO A 271 -8.11 15.49 -7.06
C PRO A 271 -8.74 16.39 -8.14
N LYS A 272 -9.57 15.80 -9.00
CA LYS A 272 -10.35 16.49 -10.05
C LYS A 272 -11.85 16.29 -9.87
N MET A 273 -12.25 15.18 -9.25
CA MET A 273 -13.63 14.87 -8.96
C MET A 273 -14.20 15.81 -7.91
N THR A 274 -15.41 16.30 -8.12
CA THR A 274 -16.10 17.11 -7.11
C THR A 274 -16.44 16.29 -5.87
N ILE A 275 -16.60 16.96 -4.73
CA ILE A 275 -17.00 16.32 -3.47
C ILE A 275 -18.35 15.60 -3.65
N ALA A 276 -19.32 16.22 -4.34
CA ALA A 276 -20.65 15.64 -4.55
C ALA A 276 -20.60 14.33 -5.37
N GLU A 277 -19.82 14.31 -6.46
CA GLU A 277 -19.64 13.09 -7.27
C GLU A 277 -18.96 11.98 -6.47
N ARG A 278 -17.93 12.35 -5.70
CA ARG A 278 -17.23 11.41 -4.80
C ARG A 278 -18.17 10.80 -3.76
N GLU A 279 -18.98 11.63 -3.10
CA GLU A 279 -19.93 11.17 -2.07
C GLU A 279 -20.93 10.15 -2.61
N VAL A 280 -21.46 10.36 -3.81
CA VAL A 280 -22.34 9.38 -4.47
C VAL A 280 -21.63 8.05 -4.68
N LYS A 281 -20.38 8.06 -5.18
CA LYS A 281 -19.58 6.86 -5.42
C LYS A 281 -19.25 6.14 -4.12
N VAL A 282 -18.79 6.86 -3.10
CA VAL A 282 -18.43 6.29 -1.79
C VAL A 282 -19.66 5.72 -1.07
N ALA A 283 -20.83 6.36 -1.19
CA ALA A 283 -22.07 5.82 -0.64
C ALA A 283 -22.50 4.52 -1.34
N GLY A 284 -22.32 4.42 -2.66
CA GLY A 284 -22.55 3.20 -3.41
C GLY A 284 -21.60 2.06 -3.00
N TRP A 285 -20.32 2.36 -2.85
CA TRP A 285 -19.33 1.41 -2.32
C TRP A 285 -19.71 0.93 -0.92
N SER A 286 -20.04 1.84 0.00
CA SER A 286 -20.44 1.49 1.37
C SER A 286 -21.64 0.55 1.39
N LYS A 287 -22.62 0.71 0.49
CA LYS A 287 -23.74 -0.22 0.35
C LYS A 287 -23.30 -1.58 -0.22
N ALA A 288 -22.37 -1.60 -1.16
CA ALA A 288 -21.87 -2.83 -1.77
C ALA A 288 -21.08 -3.67 -0.75
N ILE A 289 -20.15 -3.06 0.00
CA ILE A 289 -19.35 -3.76 0.99
C ILE A 289 -20.22 -4.32 2.12
N GLN A 290 -21.22 -3.58 2.60
CA GLN A 290 -22.13 -4.04 3.65
C GLN A 290 -22.95 -5.27 3.22
N ARG A 291 -23.26 -5.44 1.94
CA ARG A 291 -23.96 -6.63 1.44
C ARG A 291 -23.07 -7.88 1.35
N VAL A 292 -21.78 -7.71 1.36
CA VAL A 292 -20.80 -8.81 1.34
C VAL A 292 -20.45 -9.25 2.75
N LEU A 293 -20.49 -8.33 3.73
CA LEU A 293 -20.17 -8.57 5.14
C LEU A 293 -21.32 -9.23 5.93
N GLN A 294 -22.45 -9.52 5.30
CA GLN A 294 -23.61 -10.19 5.90
C GLN A 294 -23.48 -11.74 5.69
#